data_21e7d3e933f389a4309755653fa5e336
#
_entry.id   21e7d3e933f389a4309755653fa5e336
#
_cell.length_a   1.000
_cell.length_b   1.000
_cell.length_c   1.000
_cell.angle_alpha   90.00
_cell.angle_beta   90.00
_cell.angle_gamma   90.00
#
_symmetry.space_group_name_H-M   'P 1'
#
loop_
_entity.id
_entity.type
_entity.pdbx_description
1 polymer ?
#
loop_
_entity_poly.entity_id
_entity_poly.type
_entity_poly.pdbx_seq_one_letter_code
_entity_poly.pdbx_strand_id
1 'polypeptide(L)'
;MERGEVYDARLSPTEGSEQQGTCPVVIVSRNAINDNSPVDVIVPLTDAANVKRPYPNNVLIPAAEGGLSMDSMALAGQVRAIAVSRLLRRRGVLSADTMRAIDRALRITLDL
;
A
#
# COMPACT_ATOMS: atom_id res chain seq x y z
N MET A 1 -3.29 -4.27 13.40
CA MET A 1 -2.88 -4.10 12.00
C MET A 1 -1.48 -4.61 11.83
N GLU A 2 -1.31 -5.55 10.92
CA GLU A 2 -0.02 -6.19 10.74
C GLU A 2 0.58 -5.87 9.38
N ARG A 3 1.91 -5.87 9.32
CA ARG A 3 2.65 -5.66 8.09
C ARG A 3 2.23 -6.70 7.04
N GLY A 4 1.94 -6.23 5.84
CA GLY A 4 1.46 -7.06 4.73
C GLY A 4 -0.05 -7.14 4.61
N GLU A 5 -0.80 -6.72 5.61
CA GLU A 5 -2.25 -6.67 5.51
C GLU A 5 -2.71 -5.56 4.57
N VAL A 6 -3.77 -5.85 3.82
CA VAL A 6 -4.42 -4.89 2.92
C VAL A 6 -5.71 -4.40 3.56
N TYR A 7 -5.86 -3.10 3.61
CA TYR A 7 -7.07 -2.44 4.12
C TYR A 7 -7.61 -1.47 3.09
N ASP A 8 -8.94 -1.28 3.07
CA ASP A 8 -9.51 -0.08 2.48
C ASP A 8 -9.23 1.08 3.42
N ALA A 9 -8.76 2.19 2.88
CA ALA A 9 -8.40 3.37 3.67
C ALA A 9 -8.93 4.63 3.02
N ARG A 10 -9.24 5.62 3.88
CA ARG A 10 -9.63 6.95 3.42
C ARG A 10 -8.39 7.83 3.34
N LEU A 11 -7.96 8.14 2.15
CA LEU A 11 -6.73 8.91 1.92
C LEU A 11 -6.95 10.41 1.69
N SER A 12 -8.20 10.83 1.42
CA SER A 12 -8.51 12.25 1.28
C SER A 12 -8.48 12.98 2.63
N PRO A 13 -8.08 14.25 2.69
CA PRO A 13 -7.72 15.10 1.55
C PRO A 13 -6.27 14.87 1.09
N THR A 14 -6.06 14.98 -0.23
CA THR A 14 -4.75 14.89 -0.88
C THR A 14 -4.65 15.96 -1.97
N GLU A 15 -3.48 16.09 -2.58
CA GLU A 15 -3.25 17.07 -3.63
C GLU A 15 -2.63 16.44 -4.88
N GLY A 16 -2.93 17.00 -6.03
CA GLY A 16 -2.29 16.66 -7.31
C GLY A 16 -2.44 15.18 -7.65
N SER A 17 -1.33 14.53 -7.96
CA SER A 17 -1.30 13.14 -8.39
C SER A 17 -1.29 12.14 -7.24
N GLU A 18 -1.41 12.60 -5.99
CA GLU A 18 -1.51 11.71 -4.85
C GLU A 18 -2.78 10.87 -4.94
N GLN A 19 -2.64 9.59 -4.57
CA GLN A 19 -3.79 8.70 -4.49
C GLN A 19 -4.79 9.23 -3.47
N GLN A 20 -6.06 9.30 -3.84
CA GLN A 20 -7.10 9.95 -3.02
C GLN A 20 -8.38 9.12 -2.96
N GLY A 21 -9.29 9.55 -2.10
CA GLY A 21 -10.56 8.85 -1.86
C GLY A 21 -10.37 7.61 -1.02
N THR A 22 -11.30 6.67 -1.12
CA THR A 22 -11.20 5.37 -0.47
C THR A 22 -10.55 4.40 -1.44
N CYS A 23 -9.42 3.84 -1.04
CA CYS A 23 -8.68 2.89 -1.88
C CYS A 23 -7.96 1.86 -1.01
N PRO A 24 -7.57 0.72 -1.60
CA PRO A 24 -6.76 -0.26 -0.88
C PRO A 24 -5.38 0.29 -0.58
N VAL A 25 -4.86 -0.07 0.59
CA VAL A 25 -3.48 0.21 0.99
C VAL A 25 -2.89 -1.04 1.62
N VAL A 26 -1.56 -1.18 1.56
CA VAL A 26 -0.86 -2.24 2.28
C VAL A 26 -0.06 -1.63 3.43
N ILE A 27 -0.12 -2.27 4.59
CA ILE A 27 0.65 -1.88 5.76
C ILE A 27 2.10 -2.31 5.54
N VAL A 28 3.04 -1.39 5.59
CA VAL A 28 4.47 -1.68 5.39
C VAL A 28 5.31 -1.41 6.63
N SER A 29 4.77 -0.72 7.63
CA SER A 29 5.48 -0.47 8.88
C SER A 29 5.64 -1.74 9.69
N ARG A 30 6.71 -1.76 10.50
CA ARG A 30 7.05 -2.88 11.38
C ARG A 30 5.93 -3.13 12.39
N ASN A 31 5.65 -4.41 12.69
CA ASN A 31 4.58 -4.77 13.62
C ASN A 31 4.76 -4.16 15.01
N ALA A 32 5.99 -4.05 15.51
CA ALA A 32 6.23 -3.40 16.80
C ALA A 32 5.82 -1.92 16.79
N ILE A 33 5.95 -1.25 15.64
CA ILE A 33 5.46 0.13 15.47
C ILE A 33 3.93 0.11 15.38
N ASN A 34 3.37 -0.79 14.58
CA ASN A 34 1.91 -0.87 14.38
C ASN A 34 1.17 -1.11 15.71
N ASP A 35 1.76 -1.91 16.60
CA ASP A 35 1.16 -2.26 17.88
C ASP A 35 1.20 -1.11 18.90
N ASN A 36 2.08 -0.13 18.70
CA ASN A 36 2.36 0.90 19.70
C ASN A 36 2.17 2.33 19.20
N SER A 37 1.72 2.51 17.96
CA SER A 37 1.57 3.84 17.35
C SER A 37 0.14 4.06 16.87
N PRO A 38 -0.39 5.29 16.99
CA PRO A 38 -1.68 5.64 16.39
C PRO A 38 -1.57 5.88 14.88
N VAL A 39 -0.38 5.68 14.31
CA VAL A 39 -0.08 5.93 12.90
C VAL A 39 0.61 4.69 12.33
N ASP A 40 0.17 4.24 11.16
CA ASP A 40 0.83 3.20 10.39
C ASP A 40 1.41 3.79 9.12
N VAL A 41 2.50 3.19 8.61
CA VAL A 41 3.04 3.54 7.31
C VAL A 41 2.47 2.58 6.26
N ILE A 42 1.93 3.17 5.19
CA ILE A 42 1.25 2.41 4.14
C ILE A 42 1.78 2.75 2.76
N VAL A 43 1.55 1.83 1.82
CA VAL A 43 1.72 2.07 0.39
C VAL A 43 0.35 1.97 -0.26
N PRO A 44 -0.08 3.01 -0.99
CA PRO A 44 -1.35 2.97 -1.71
C PRO A 44 -1.32 1.98 -2.87
N LEU A 45 -2.46 1.35 -3.12
CA LEU A 45 -2.68 0.47 -4.26
C LEU A 45 -3.69 1.13 -5.20
N THR A 46 -3.48 0.96 -6.50
CA THR A 46 -4.43 1.45 -7.50
C THR A 46 -4.72 0.34 -8.51
N ASP A 47 -5.80 0.46 -9.27
CA ASP A 47 -6.06 -0.45 -10.40
C ASP A 47 -4.87 -0.41 -11.35
N ALA A 48 -4.33 -1.58 -11.71
CA ALA A 48 -3.18 -1.68 -12.60
C ALA A 48 -3.46 -1.01 -13.95
N ALA A 49 -4.72 -0.97 -14.39
CA ALA A 49 -5.12 -0.29 -15.63
C ALA A 49 -4.88 1.22 -15.59
N ASN A 50 -4.77 1.82 -14.39
CA ASN A 50 -4.48 3.24 -14.25
C ASN A 50 -3.02 3.59 -14.46
N VAL A 51 -2.13 2.59 -14.49
CA VAL A 51 -0.69 2.80 -14.59
C VAL A 51 -0.23 2.40 -15.98
N LYS A 52 -0.10 3.38 -16.88
CA LYS A 52 0.25 3.12 -18.28
C LYS A 52 1.74 2.86 -18.48
N ARG A 53 2.59 3.45 -17.64
CA ARG A 53 4.05 3.29 -17.69
C ARG A 53 4.57 2.98 -16.29
N PRO A 54 4.67 1.68 -15.94
CA PRO A 54 5.19 1.31 -14.63
C PRO A 54 6.64 1.78 -14.45
N TYR A 55 6.93 2.30 -13.26
CA TYR A 55 8.28 2.64 -12.85
C TYR A 55 8.87 1.47 -12.05
N PRO A 56 10.21 1.43 -11.87
CA PRO A 56 10.85 0.37 -11.09
C PRO A 56 10.35 0.25 -9.65
N ASN A 57 9.77 1.32 -9.09
CA ASN A 57 9.20 1.33 -7.75
C ASN A 57 7.69 1.07 -7.72
N ASN A 58 7.13 0.55 -8.82
CA ASN A 58 5.76 0.03 -8.85
C ASN A 58 5.80 -1.49 -8.77
N VAL A 59 4.82 -2.09 -8.08
CA VAL A 59 4.74 -3.54 -7.92
C VAL A 59 3.36 -4.00 -8.35
N LEU A 60 3.32 -4.89 -9.35
CA LEU A 60 2.08 -5.49 -9.80
C LEU A 60 1.64 -6.57 -8.80
N ILE A 61 0.38 -6.52 -8.42
CA ILE A 61 -0.26 -7.49 -7.53
C ILE A 61 -1.44 -8.09 -8.27
N PRO A 62 -1.41 -9.41 -8.56
CA PRO A 62 -2.50 -10.03 -9.30
C PRO A 62 -3.79 -10.06 -8.50
N ALA A 63 -4.91 -10.05 -9.21
CA ALA A 63 -6.24 -10.13 -8.63
C ALA A 63 -6.36 -11.33 -7.68
N ALA A 64 -7.18 -11.18 -6.66
CA ALA A 64 -7.43 -12.10 -5.55
C ALA A 64 -6.36 -12.11 -4.48
N GLU A 65 -5.11 -11.81 -4.79
CA GLU A 65 -4.10 -11.68 -3.74
C GLU A 65 -4.45 -10.49 -2.83
N GLY A 66 -4.31 -10.68 -1.53
CA GLY A 66 -4.64 -9.64 -0.56
C GLY A 66 -6.11 -9.23 -0.54
N GLY A 67 -7.01 -10.06 -1.05
CA GLY A 67 -8.44 -9.76 -1.14
C GLY A 67 -8.78 -8.72 -2.20
N LEU A 68 -7.87 -8.43 -3.11
CA LEU A 68 -8.09 -7.46 -4.19
C LEU A 68 -8.97 -8.06 -5.29
N SER A 69 -9.92 -7.27 -5.81
CA SER A 69 -10.87 -7.74 -6.82
C SER A 69 -10.33 -7.65 -8.24
N MET A 70 -9.22 -6.94 -8.45
CA MET A 70 -8.61 -6.76 -9.77
C MET A 70 -7.11 -6.62 -9.64
N ASP A 71 -6.40 -6.79 -10.75
CA ASP A 71 -4.96 -6.55 -10.79
C ASP A 71 -4.67 -5.13 -10.31
N SER A 72 -3.76 -5.00 -9.38
CA SER A 72 -3.46 -3.73 -8.72
C SER A 72 -1.98 -3.41 -8.82
N MET A 73 -1.66 -2.13 -8.68
CA MET A 73 -0.28 -1.65 -8.67
C MET A 73 0.00 -0.98 -7.34
N ALA A 74 1.03 -1.44 -6.65
CA ALA A 74 1.50 -0.78 -5.44
C ALA A 74 2.37 0.41 -5.83
N LEU A 75 2.03 1.57 -5.30
CA LEU A 75 2.70 2.83 -5.62
C LEU A 75 3.69 3.18 -4.50
N ALA A 76 4.85 2.52 -4.50
CA ALA A 76 5.83 2.71 -3.43
C ALA A 76 6.35 4.15 -3.34
N GLY A 77 6.30 4.89 -4.45
CA GLY A 77 6.64 6.32 -4.45
C GLY A 77 5.67 7.20 -3.68
N GLN A 78 4.49 6.67 -3.32
CA GLN A 78 3.50 7.38 -2.52
C GLN A 78 3.40 6.83 -1.10
N VAL A 79 4.45 6.18 -0.62
CA VAL A 79 4.52 5.70 0.77
C VAL A 79 4.28 6.86 1.72
N ARG A 80 3.40 6.63 2.70
CA ARG A 80 3.03 7.69 3.65
C ARG A 80 2.54 7.11 4.97
N ALA A 81 2.64 7.93 6.01
CA ALA A 81 2.05 7.62 7.30
C ALA A 81 0.60 8.12 7.34
N ILE A 82 -0.30 7.30 7.85
CA ILE A 82 -1.69 7.69 8.05
C ILE A 82 -2.14 7.31 9.46
N ALA A 83 -3.13 8.06 9.98
CA ALA A 83 -3.75 7.69 11.23
C ALA A 83 -4.48 6.35 11.09
N VAL A 84 -4.38 5.47 12.08
CA VAL A 84 -5.06 4.17 12.08
C VAL A 84 -6.56 4.32 11.86
N SER A 85 -7.15 5.43 12.35
CA SER A 85 -8.57 5.70 12.14
C SER A 85 -9.00 5.87 10.67
N ARG A 86 -8.03 6.04 9.75
CA ARG A 86 -8.33 6.08 8.32
C ARG A 86 -8.48 4.70 7.70
N LEU A 87 -8.05 3.64 8.39
CA LEU A 87 -8.22 2.26 7.94
C LEU A 87 -9.66 1.82 8.23
N LEU A 88 -10.37 1.37 7.18
CA LEU A 88 -11.80 1.13 7.26
C LEU A 88 -12.11 -0.36 7.35
N ARG A 89 -11.57 -1.18 6.45
CA ARG A 89 -11.88 -2.61 6.37
C ARG A 89 -10.66 -3.40 5.93
N ARG A 90 -10.37 -4.48 6.65
CA ARG A 90 -9.34 -5.44 6.24
C ARG A 90 -9.81 -6.22 5.02
N ARG A 91 -8.96 -6.30 3.99
CA ARG A 91 -9.23 -7.04 2.76
C ARG A 91 -8.58 -8.42 2.75
N GLY A 92 -7.36 -8.51 3.20
CA GLY A 92 -6.56 -9.73 3.16
C GLY A 92 -5.11 -9.46 3.52
N VAL A 93 -4.22 -10.35 3.09
CA VAL A 93 -2.79 -10.24 3.33
C VAL A 93 -2.03 -10.58 2.04
N LEU A 94 -0.97 -9.84 1.76
CA LEU A 94 -0.11 -10.10 0.60
C LEU A 94 0.87 -11.23 0.92
N SER A 95 1.28 -11.96 -0.13
CA SER A 95 2.27 -13.02 0.00
C SER A 95 3.64 -12.48 0.39
N ALA A 96 4.48 -13.36 0.95
CA ALA A 96 5.86 -12.99 1.28
C ALA A 96 6.64 -12.53 0.05
N ASP A 97 6.41 -13.15 -1.11
CA ASP A 97 7.08 -12.76 -2.35
C ASP A 97 6.68 -11.35 -2.79
N THR A 98 5.39 -11.04 -2.73
CA THR A 98 4.91 -9.69 -3.05
C THR A 98 5.47 -8.67 -2.07
N MET A 99 5.51 -8.98 -0.78
CA MET A 99 6.08 -8.09 0.22
C MET A 99 7.56 -7.85 -0.02
N ARG A 100 8.32 -8.87 -0.45
CA ARG A 100 9.74 -8.67 -0.82
C ARG A 100 9.88 -7.75 -2.03
N ALA A 101 8.98 -7.86 -3.00
CA ALA A 101 8.97 -6.94 -4.14
C ALA A 101 8.66 -5.49 -3.71
N ILE A 102 7.73 -5.32 -2.78
CA ILE A 102 7.43 -3.99 -2.20
C ILE A 102 8.64 -3.46 -1.42
N ASP A 103 9.32 -4.31 -0.66
CA ASP A 103 10.54 -3.91 0.05
C ASP A 103 11.60 -3.37 -0.93
N ARG A 104 11.81 -4.05 -2.05
CA ARG A 104 12.75 -3.57 -3.08
C ARG A 104 12.30 -2.23 -3.67
N ALA A 105 11.01 -2.10 -3.93
CA ALA A 105 10.44 -0.86 -4.45
C ALA A 105 10.61 0.30 -3.47
N LEU A 106 10.46 0.04 -2.18
CA LEU A 106 10.71 1.05 -1.15
C LEU A 106 12.19 1.44 -1.06
N ARG A 107 13.10 0.47 -1.22
CA ARG A 107 14.53 0.78 -1.28
C ARG A 107 14.86 1.67 -2.46
N ILE A 108 14.27 1.43 -3.62
CA ILE A 108 14.43 2.27 -4.80
C ILE A 108 13.89 3.67 -4.52
N THR A 109 12.69 3.77 -3.95
CA THR A 109 12.03 5.04 -3.66
C THR A 109 12.84 5.89 -2.68
N LEU A 110 13.40 5.26 -1.65
CA LEU A 110 14.06 5.96 -0.52
C LEU A 110 15.59 5.92 -0.59
N ASP A 111 16.14 5.26 -1.60
CA ASP A 111 17.60 5.12 -1.79
C ASP A 111 18.25 4.43 -0.57
N LEU A 112 17.66 3.35 -0.14
CA LEU A 112 18.18 2.55 0.98
C LEU A 112 19.06 1.40 0.52
#